data_86d7f8b2d01b0865523d70dc2bf3a0f1
#
_entry.id   86d7f8b2d01b0865523d70dc2bf3a0f1
#
_cell.length_a   1.000
_cell.length_b   1.000
_cell.length_c   1.000
_cell.angle_alpha   90.00
_cell.angle_beta   90.00
_cell.angle_gamma   90.00
#
_symmetry.space_group_name_H-M   'P 1'
#
loop_
_entity.id
_entity.type
_entity.pdbx_description
1 polymer ?
#
loop_
_entity_poly.entity_id
_entity_poly.type
_entity_poly.pdbx_seq_one_letter_code
_entity_poly.pdbx_strand_id
1 'polypeptide(L)'
;DSVQRTRKLFKTRRKRYEAEISSQRELITQRRQDVREIKARLGNTRKSLKLLNEQVAISEELLKDKLTNRYNHIELLRDSQQMTSQIDEDTEGFLGAQAALSEAKSRLEQTQIAFREDARSSFGETQRESDELSERQKKFQDSLERAVLRAPVGGLVKSIHVSTIGGVVKPGDTVIDIVPGEDKLIVEAQLPTQDIGYVQVGQEAILKL
;
A
#
# COMPACT_ATOMS: atom_id res chain seq x y z
N ASP A 1 8.95 11.06 -23.21
CA ASP A 1 10.12 11.31 -22.32
C ASP A 1 9.81 11.24 -20.81
N SER A 2 8.66 11.74 -20.33
CA SER A 2 8.32 11.69 -18.89
C SER A 2 8.14 10.26 -18.38
N VAL A 3 7.46 9.38 -19.10
CA VAL A 3 7.26 7.96 -18.74
C VAL A 3 8.58 7.20 -18.63
N GLN A 4 9.53 7.47 -19.53
CA GLN A 4 10.86 6.84 -19.47
C GLN A 4 11.67 7.32 -18.26
N ARG A 5 11.56 8.61 -17.87
CA ARG A 5 12.18 9.15 -16.66
C ARG A 5 11.60 8.49 -15.41
N THR A 6 10.29 8.39 -15.31
CA THR A 6 9.61 7.75 -14.19
C THR A 6 9.99 6.27 -14.06
N ARG A 7 10.05 5.53 -15.16
CA ARG A 7 10.54 4.13 -15.18
C ARG A 7 11.99 4.01 -14.71
N LYS A 8 12.86 4.93 -15.11
CA LYS A 8 14.27 4.96 -14.69
C LYS A 8 14.40 5.24 -13.20
N LEU A 9 13.63 6.19 -12.67
CA LEU A 9 13.57 6.50 -11.24
C LEU A 9 13.08 5.30 -10.43
N PHE A 10 12.01 4.65 -10.86
CA PHE A 10 11.50 3.45 -10.21
C PHE A 10 12.55 2.32 -10.19
N LYS A 11 13.21 2.04 -11.32
CA LYS A 11 14.28 1.04 -11.38
C LYS A 11 15.43 1.36 -10.42
N THR A 12 15.80 2.64 -10.30
CA THR A 12 16.88 3.07 -9.39
C THR A 12 16.46 2.92 -7.92
N ARG A 13 15.24 3.32 -7.55
CA ARG A 13 14.69 3.13 -6.20
C ARG A 13 14.63 1.65 -5.83
N ARG A 14 14.13 0.82 -6.75
CA ARG A 14 14.06 -0.62 -6.55
C ARG A 14 15.45 -1.26 -6.35
N LYS A 15 16.44 -0.91 -7.17
CA LYS A 15 17.81 -1.39 -7.01
C LYS A 15 18.42 -1.00 -5.67
N ARG A 16 18.19 0.25 -5.22
CA ARG A 16 18.64 0.71 -3.90
C ARG A 16 18.00 -0.09 -2.78
N TYR A 17 16.69 -0.32 -2.84
CA TYR A 17 15.98 -1.16 -1.88
C TYR A 17 16.50 -2.60 -1.87
N GLU A 18 16.69 -3.23 -3.03
CA GLU A 18 17.22 -4.59 -3.15
C GLU A 18 18.64 -4.69 -2.56
N ALA A 19 19.49 -3.70 -2.79
CA ALA A 19 20.83 -3.63 -2.20
C ALA A 19 20.79 -3.48 -0.67
N GLU A 20 19.92 -2.61 -0.15
CA GLU A 20 19.71 -2.42 1.29
C GLU A 20 19.22 -3.71 1.97
N ILE A 21 18.22 -4.38 1.37
CA ILE A 21 17.71 -5.67 1.87
C ILE A 21 18.81 -6.75 1.85
N SER A 22 19.64 -6.79 0.81
CA SER A 22 20.77 -7.73 0.74
C SER A 22 21.76 -7.50 1.88
N SER A 23 22.17 -6.25 2.08
CA SER A 23 23.07 -5.85 3.17
C SER A 23 22.53 -6.22 4.56
N GLN A 24 21.23 -5.95 4.81
CA GLN A 24 20.57 -6.31 6.07
C GLN A 24 20.51 -7.84 6.27
N ARG A 25 20.28 -8.60 5.22
CA ARG A 25 20.29 -10.08 5.28
C ARG A 25 21.68 -10.64 5.57
N GLU A 26 22.71 -10.04 5.01
CA GLU A 26 24.10 -10.40 5.29
C GLU A 26 24.42 -10.13 6.76
N LEU A 27 24.04 -8.97 7.28
CA LEU A 27 24.20 -8.64 8.71
C LEU A 27 23.47 -9.65 9.60
N ILE A 28 22.23 -10.02 9.29
CA ILE A 28 21.49 -11.05 10.04
C ILE A 28 22.21 -12.39 9.99
N THR A 29 22.80 -12.74 8.85
CA THR A 29 23.57 -13.97 8.72
C THR A 29 24.81 -13.96 9.60
N GLN A 30 25.53 -12.84 9.62
CA GLN A 30 26.68 -12.64 10.52
C GLN A 30 26.24 -12.74 11.99
N ARG A 31 25.21 -12.00 12.43
CA ARG A 31 24.71 -12.08 13.82
C ARG A 31 24.24 -13.47 14.21
N ARG A 32 23.70 -14.23 13.25
CA ARG A 32 23.33 -15.63 13.49
C ARG A 32 24.55 -16.54 13.65
N GLN A 33 25.66 -16.22 13.01
CA GLN A 33 26.92 -16.92 13.21
C GLN A 33 27.52 -16.61 14.59
N ASP A 34 27.52 -15.33 15.01
CA ASP A 34 27.99 -14.90 16.33
C ASP A 34 27.24 -15.66 17.45
N VAL A 35 25.91 -15.72 17.35
CA VAL A 35 25.08 -16.50 18.30
C VAL A 35 25.46 -17.98 18.32
N ARG A 36 25.70 -18.59 17.17
CA ARG A 36 26.09 -20.01 17.08
C ARG A 36 27.47 -20.26 17.70
N GLU A 37 28.42 -19.37 17.44
CA GLU A 37 29.78 -19.45 17.97
C GLU A 37 29.80 -19.40 19.49
N ILE A 38 29.14 -18.36 20.07
CA ILE A 38 29.06 -18.21 21.52
C ILE A 38 28.35 -19.42 22.16
N LYS A 39 27.25 -19.89 21.54
CA LYS A 39 26.52 -21.07 22.00
C LYS A 39 27.37 -22.33 22.00
N ALA A 40 28.17 -22.51 20.96
CA ALA A 40 29.09 -23.65 20.87
C ALA A 40 30.19 -23.57 21.93
N ARG A 41 30.80 -22.38 22.12
CA ARG A 41 31.80 -22.13 23.14
C ARG A 41 31.23 -22.40 24.53
N LEU A 42 30.07 -21.85 24.85
CA LEU A 42 29.37 -22.09 26.12
C LEU A 42 29.08 -23.57 26.36
N GLY A 43 28.68 -24.32 25.32
CA GLY A 43 28.45 -25.75 25.40
C GLY A 43 29.73 -26.54 25.70
N ASN A 44 30.85 -26.15 25.10
CA ASN A 44 32.14 -26.78 25.31
C ASN A 44 32.69 -26.48 26.71
N THR A 45 32.63 -25.19 27.13
CA THR A 45 33.07 -24.78 28.48
C THR A 45 32.26 -25.48 29.57
N ARG A 46 30.95 -25.65 29.41
CA ARG A 46 30.12 -26.43 30.36
C ARG A 46 30.52 -27.90 30.46
N LYS A 47 30.88 -28.54 29.31
CA LYS A 47 31.37 -29.92 29.32
C LYS A 47 32.70 -30.01 30.05
N SER A 48 33.63 -29.08 29.79
CA SER A 48 34.93 -29.03 30.47
C SER A 48 34.76 -28.78 31.97
N LEU A 49 33.88 -27.88 32.37
CA LEU A 49 33.58 -27.64 33.79
C LEU A 49 33.04 -28.92 34.48
N LYS A 50 32.16 -29.66 33.77
CA LYS A 50 31.66 -30.94 34.33
C LYS A 50 32.79 -31.92 34.64
N LEU A 51 33.71 -32.11 33.68
CA LEU A 51 34.89 -33.00 33.88
C LEU A 51 35.79 -32.49 34.99
N LEU A 52 36.01 -31.17 35.06
CA LEU A 52 36.81 -30.56 36.11
C LEU A 52 36.16 -30.72 37.49
N ASN A 53 34.84 -30.60 37.61
CA ASN A 53 34.11 -30.84 38.84
C ASN A 53 34.20 -32.33 39.28
N GLU A 54 34.22 -33.29 38.36
CA GLU A 54 34.49 -34.69 38.65
C GLU A 54 35.92 -34.88 39.21
N GLN A 55 36.92 -34.18 38.63
CA GLN A 55 38.29 -34.19 39.16
C GLN A 55 38.38 -33.59 40.56
N VAL A 56 37.66 -32.47 40.81
CA VAL A 56 37.56 -31.84 42.14
C VAL A 56 37.00 -32.82 43.16
N ALA A 57 35.91 -33.53 42.80
CA ALA A 57 35.29 -34.52 43.69
C ALA A 57 36.27 -35.67 44.02
N ILE A 58 36.97 -36.23 43.02
CA ILE A 58 37.96 -37.24 43.20
C ILE A 58 39.12 -36.72 44.10
N SER A 59 39.62 -35.53 43.85
CA SER A 59 40.68 -34.88 44.66
C SER A 59 40.25 -34.65 46.11
N GLU A 60 38.93 -34.32 46.32
CA GLU A 60 38.39 -34.19 47.69
C GLU A 60 38.41 -35.50 48.43
N GLU A 61 38.07 -36.65 47.81
CA GLU A 61 38.14 -37.99 48.41
C GLU A 61 39.58 -38.38 48.71
N LEU A 62 40.51 -38.21 47.75
CA LEU A 62 41.92 -38.47 47.95
C LEU A 62 42.55 -37.62 49.05
N LEU A 63 42.06 -36.39 49.24
CA LEU A 63 42.53 -35.52 50.32
C LEU A 63 42.08 -36.03 51.69
N LYS A 64 40.86 -36.59 51.82
CA LYS A 64 40.37 -37.23 53.06
C LYS A 64 41.22 -38.40 53.44
N ASP A 65 41.65 -39.17 52.44
CA ASP A 65 42.50 -40.36 52.64
C ASP A 65 44.02 -40.02 52.76
N LYS A 66 44.39 -38.71 52.77
CA LYS A 66 45.75 -38.18 52.79
C LYS A 66 46.61 -38.66 51.60
N LEU A 67 46.04 -39.02 50.51
CA LEU A 67 46.67 -39.48 49.26
C LEU A 67 47.04 -38.39 48.30
N THR A 68 46.60 -37.16 48.55
CA THR A 68 46.94 -35.99 47.72
C THR A 68 47.29 -34.76 48.59
N ASN A 69 47.87 -33.73 47.94
CA ASN A 69 48.27 -32.50 48.59
C ASN A 69 47.12 -31.48 48.52
N ARG A 70 46.84 -30.77 49.63
CA ARG A 70 45.85 -29.70 49.71
C ARG A 70 46.06 -28.61 48.68
N TYR A 71 47.29 -28.32 48.30
CA TYR A 71 47.60 -27.34 47.25
C TYR A 71 46.96 -27.72 45.90
N ASN A 72 47.15 -28.97 45.46
CA ASN A 72 46.60 -29.48 44.22
C ASN A 72 45.03 -29.39 44.19
N HIS A 73 44.41 -29.72 45.34
CA HIS A 73 42.97 -29.60 45.46
C HIS A 73 42.48 -28.14 45.34
N ILE A 74 43.18 -27.19 45.96
CA ILE A 74 42.87 -25.75 45.86
C ILE A 74 43.06 -25.24 44.41
N GLU A 75 44.07 -25.73 43.71
CA GLU A 75 44.31 -25.40 42.31
C GLU A 75 43.13 -25.84 41.40
N LEU A 76 42.65 -27.08 41.57
CA LEU A 76 41.46 -27.58 40.84
C LEU A 76 40.20 -26.76 41.17
N LEU A 77 39.99 -26.35 42.42
CA LEU A 77 38.88 -25.47 42.84
C LEU A 77 38.98 -24.11 42.18
N ARG A 78 40.18 -23.54 42.12
CA ARG A 78 40.41 -22.25 41.43
C ARG A 78 40.09 -22.33 39.95
N ASP A 79 40.54 -23.40 39.27
CA ASP A 79 40.29 -23.62 37.87
C ASP A 79 38.79 -23.82 37.60
N SER A 80 38.10 -24.57 38.49
CA SER A 80 36.63 -24.70 38.42
C SER A 80 35.90 -23.36 38.57
N GLN A 81 36.35 -22.53 39.53
CA GLN A 81 35.79 -21.20 39.70
C GLN A 81 36.04 -20.29 38.49
N GLN A 82 37.25 -20.37 37.90
CA GLN A 82 37.57 -19.59 36.69
C GLN A 82 36.69 -20.00 35.50
N MET A 83 36.50 -21.35 35.30
CA MET A 83 35.57 -21.82 34.25
C MET A 83 34.12 -21.41 34.50
N THR A 84 33.68 -21.37 35.77
CA THR A 84 32.33 -20.90 36.11
C THR A 84 32.18 -19.44 35.74
N SER A 85 33.13 -18.58 36.09
CA SER A 85 33.11 -17.16 35.68
C SER A 85 33.09 -17.00 34.16
N GLN A 86 33.85 -17.83 33.43
CA GLN A 86 33.84 -17.80 31.96
C GLN A 86 32.48 -18.19 31.38
N ILE A 87 31.76 -19.15 32.00
CA ILE A 87 30.41 -19.55 31.62
C ILE A 87 29.44 -18.39 31.86
N ASP A 88 29.58 -17.67 32.96
CA ASP A 88 28.73 -16.52 33.26
C ASP A 88 28.94 -15.39 32.22
N GLU A 89 30.21 -15.04 31.92
CA GLU A 89 30.58 -14.10 30.87
C GLU A 89 30.02 -14.51 29.49
N ASP A 90 30.22 -15.76 29.10
CA ASP A 90 29.73 -16.30 27.82
C ASP A 90 28.19 -16.34 27.77
N THR A 91 27.52 -16.52 28.93
CA THR A 91 26.06 -16.49 29.02
C THR A 91 25.54 -15.09 28.77
N GLU A 92 26.12 -14.07 29.40
CA GLU A 92 25.79 -12.66 29.14
C GLU A 92 26.11 -12.29 27.70
N GLY A 93 27.27 -12.73 27.18
CA GLY A 93 27.61 -12.53 25.77
C GLY A 93 26.61 -13.17 24.79
N PHE A 94 26.08 -14.34 25.13
CA PHE A 94 25.06 -15.03 24.35
C PHE A 94 23.76 -14.24 24.33
N LEU A 95 23.29 -13.70 25.46
CA LEU A 95 22.10 -12.87 25.55
C LEU A 95 22.27 -11.58 24.73
N GLY A 96 23.44 -10.94 24.81
CA GLY A 96 23.77 -9.78 24.00
C GLY A 96 23.76 -10.07 22.51
N ALA A 97 24.35 -11.19 22.09
CA ALA A 97 24.34 -11.62 20.68
C ALA A 97 22.91 -11.94 20.17
N GLN A 98 22.07 -12.55 21.01
CA GLN A 98 20.65 -12.77 20.68
C GLN A 98 19.89 -11.46 20.52
N ALA A 99 20.10 -10.48 21.40
CA ALA A 99 19.50 -9.17 21.30
C ALA A 99 19.92 -8.47 20.01
N ALA A 100 21.21 -8.49 19.66
CA ALA A 100 21.73 -7.92 18.42
C ALA A 100 21.15 -8.59 17.17
N LEU A 101 20.95 -9.91 17.19
CA LEU A 101 20.26 -10.62 16.11
C LEU A 101 18.80 -10.21 15.98
N SER A 102 18.10 -10.04 17.11
CA SER A 102 16.71 -9.58 17.12
C SER A 102 16.61 -8.17 16.57
N GLU A 103 17.49 -7.26 16.98
CA GLU A 103 17.56 -5.89 16.46
C GLU A 103 17.77 -5.87 14.94
N ALA A 104 18.72 -6.66 14.44
CA ALA A 104 19.00 -6.74 13.00
C ALA A 104 17.77 -7.23 12.20
N LYS A 105 17.00 -8.18 12.75
CA LYS A 105 15.73 -8.65 12.13
C LYS A 105 14.67 -7.54 12.11
N SER A 106 14.49 -6.85 13.23
CA SER A 106 13.54 -5.74 13.33
C SER A 106 13.90 -4.61 12.37
N ARG A 107 15.19 -4.31 12.21
CA ARG A 107 15.64 -3.30 11.25
C ARG A 107 15.35 -3.70 9.81
N LEU A 108 15.50 -4.97 9.44
CA LEU A 108 15.10 -5.48 8.12
C LEU A 108 13.60 -5.29 7.89
N GLU A 109 12.77 -5.63 8.87
CA GLU A 109 11.32 -5.47 8.80
C GLU A 109 10.93 -4.01 8.66
N GLN A 110 11.51 -3.11 9.45
CA GLN A 110 11.30 -1.67 9.35
C GLN A 110 11.64 -1.14 7.95
N THR A 111 12.77 -1.55 7.38
CA THR A 111 13.15 -1.18 6.01
C THR A 111 12.11 -1.64 4.99
N GLN A 112 11.56 -2.85 5.14
CA GLN A 112 10.51 -3.37 4.26
C GLN A 112 9.18 -2.62 4.40
N ILE A 113 8.82 -2.26 5.63
CA ILE A 113 7.60 -1.49 5.92
C ILE A 113 7.73 -0.09 5.33
N ALA A 114 8.83 0.61 5.62
CA ALA A 114 9.08 1.95 5.13
C ALA A 114 9.03 2.04 3.60
N PHE A 115 9.62 1.07 2.91
CA PHE A 115 9.56 1.02 1.44
C PHE A 115 8.12 0.82 0.91
N ARG A 116 7.32 -0.03 1.57
CA ARG A 116 5.92 -0.25 1.20
C ARG A 116 5.05 0.98 1.45
N GLU A 117 5.29 1.67 2.56
CA GLU A 117 4.58 2.91 2.90
C GLU A 117 4.89 4.03 1.90
N ASP A 118 6.18 4.24 1.57
CA ASP A 118 6.60 5.20 0.55
C ASP A 118 5.97 4.90 -0.81
N ALA A 119 5.96 3.63 -1.22
CA ALA A 119 5.33 3.20 -2.47
C ALA A 119 3.80 3.44 -2.47
N ARG A 120 3.12 3.16 -1.35
CA ARG A 120 1.67 3.40 -1.21
C ARG A 120 1.33 4.89 -1.22
N SER A 121 2.12 5.71 -0.52
CA SER A 121 1.95 7.17 -0.50
C SER A 121 2.10 7.73 -1.91
N SER A 122 3.20 7.40 -2.59
CA SER A 122 3.44 7.84 -3.97
C SER A 122 2.35 7.38 -4.95
N PHE A 123 1.84 6.15 -4.79
CA PHE A 123 0.72 5.65 -5.59
C PHE A 123 -0.55 6.45 -5.33
N GLY A 124 -0.89 6.69 -4.06
CA GLY A 124 -2.09 7.45 -3.70
C GLY A 124 -2.07 8.90 -4.16
N GLU A 125 -0.90 9.54 -4.18
CA GLU A 125 -0.72 10.89 -4.73
C GLU A 125 -0.93 10.89 -6.25
N THR A 126 -0.26 9.99 -6.96
CA THR A 126 -0.39 9.88 -8.42
C THR A 126 -1.81 9.51 -8.85
N GLN A 127 -2.50 8.67 -8.08
CA GLN A 127 -3.90 8.31 -8.34
C GLN A 127 -4.80 9.54 -8.23
N ARG A 128 -4.64 10.36 -7.16
CA ARG A 128 -5.42 11.60 -6.99
C ARG A 128 -5.17 12.61 -8.12
N GLU A 129 -3.91 12.78 -8.52
CA GLU A 129 -3.57 13.63 -9.67
C GLU A 129 -4.21 13.13 -10.97
N SER A 130 -4.19 11.82 -11.20
CA SER A 130 -4.82 11.19 -12.36
C SER A 130 -6.33 11.40 -12.38
N ASP A 131 -6.98 11.21 -11.22
CA ASP A 131 -8.43 11.39 -11.07
C ASP A 131 -8.82 12.87 -11.28
N GLU A 132 -8.05 13.81 -10.72
CA GLU A 132 -8.27 15.25 -10.93
C GLU A 132 -8.13 15.64 -12.41
N LEU A 133 -7.08 15.12 -13.08
CA LEU A 133 -6.89 15.39 -14.53
C LEU A 133 -8.02 14.79 -15.36
N SER A 134 -8.49 13.59 -15.01
CA SER A 134 -9.62 12.94 -15.68
C SER A 134 -10.91 13.75 -15.54
N GLU A 135 -11.21 14.22 -14.33
CA GLU A 135 -12.38 15.08 -14.10
C GLU A 135 -12.27 16.45 -14.81
N ARG A 136 -11.06 17.01 -14.85
CA ARG A 136 -10.81 18.25 -15.61
C ARG A 136 -10.98 18.01 -17.11
N GLN A 137 -10.51 16.87 -17.63
CA GLN A 137 -10.71 16.49 -19.03
C GLN A 137 -12.20 16.36 -19.39
N LYS A 138 -13.00 15.67 -18.55
CA LYS A 138 -14.46 15.56 -18.73
C LYS A 138 -15.12 16.92 -18.79
N LYS A 139 -14.78 17.84 -17.86
CA LYS A 139 -15.31 19.21 -17.86
C LYS A 139 -14.99 19.97 -19.16
N PHE A 140 -13.77 19.82 -19.67
CA PHE A 140 -13.41 20.44 -20.96
C PHE A 140 -14.16 19.81 -22.12
N GLN A 141 -14.34 18.50 -22.12
CA GLN A 141 -15.09 17.79 -23.15
C GLN A 141 -16.55 18.21 -23.14
N ASP A 142 -17.21 18.27 -21.99
CA ASP A 142 -18.56 18.80 -21.82
C ASP A 142 -18.70 20.26 -22.30
N SER A 143 -17.66 21.07 -22.02
CA SER A 143 -17.64 22.46 -22.47
C SER A 143 -17.52 22.56 -24.00
N LEU A 144 -16.72 21.70 -24.62
CA LEU A 144 -16.58 21.61 -26.08
C LEU A 144 -17.88 21.13 -26.74
N GLU A 145 -18.53 20.12 -26.17
CA GLU A 145 -19.81 19.60 -26.67
C GLU A 145 -20.92 20.70 -26.61
N ARG A 146 -20.95 21.48 -25.52
CA ARG A 146 -21.87 22.60 -25.37
C ARG A 146 -21.51 23.82 -26.21
N ALA A 147 -20.29 23.93 -26.71
CA ALA A 147 -19.91 25.03 -27.63
C ALA A 147 -20.54 24.89 -28.99
N VAL A 148 -21.05 23.72 -29.38
CA VAL A 148 -21.79 23.49 -30.61
C VAL A 148 -23.24 23.20 -30.28
N LEU A 149 -24.10 24.21 -30.40
CA LEU A 149 -25.54 24.05 -30.22
C LEU A 149 -26.12 23.27 -31.41
N ARG A 150 -26.76 22.14 -31.10
CA ARG A 150 -27.44 21.29 -32.10
C ARG A 150 -28.95 21.34 -31.88
N ALA A 151 -29.70 21.36 -32.98
CA ALA A 151 -31.17 21.27 -32.89
C ALA A 151 -31.57 19.90 -32.35
N PRO A 152 -32.42 19.83 -31.29
CA PRO A 152 -32.89 18.57 -30.72
C PRO A 152 -33.87 17.82 -31.63
N VAL A 153 -34.55 18.54 -32.53
CA VAL A 153 -35.55 18.02 -33.48
C VAL A 153 -35.33 18.61 -34.87
N GLY A 154 -35.68 17.84 -35.90
CA GLY A 154 -35.71 18.34 -37.27
C GLY A 154 -36.96 19.26 -37.45
N GLY A 155 -36.82 20.39 -38.10
CA GLY A 155 -37.94 21.30 -38.31
C GLY A 155 -37.55 22.54 -39.09
N LEU A 156 -38.53 23.46 -39.22
CA LEU A 156 -38.35 24.74 -39.90
C LEU A 156 -37.92 25.81 -38.90
N VAL A 157 -36.84 26.55 -39.21
CA VAL A 157 -36.40 27.70 -38.38
C VAL A 157 -37.42 28.83 -38.50
N LYS A 158 -38.08 29.18 -37.39
CA LYS A 158 -39.08 30.26 -37.33
C LYS A 158 -38.41 31.61 -37.09
N SER A 159 -37.50 31.70 -36.14
CA SER A 159 -36.76 32.92 -35.80
C SER A 159 -35.35 32.63 -35.29
N ILE A 160 -34.44 33.56 -35.57
CA ILE A 160 -33.08 33.55 -35.07
C ILE A 160 -32.90 34.78 -34.17
N HIS A 161 -32.63 34.56 -32.88
CA HIS A 161 -32.50 35.64 -31.90
C HIS A 161 -31.08 36.18 -31.77
N VAL A 162 -30.07 35.41 -32.23
CA VAL A 162 -28.66 35.80 -32.21
C VAL A 162 -28.15 35.92 -33.65
N SER A 163 -27.95 37.16 -34.10
CA SER A 163 -27.47 37.48 -35.46
C SER A 163 -26.01 37.96 -35.51
N THR A 164 -25.41 38.27 -34.38
CA THR A 164 -24.06 38.89 -34.32
C THR A 164 -22.98 37.84 -34.10
N ILE A 165 -22.06 37.72 -35.04
CA ILE A 165 -20.88 36.89 -34.92
C ILE A 165 -20.00 37.48 -33.79
N GLY A 166 -19.58 36.65 -32.83
CA GLY A 166 -18.82 37.07 -31.65
C GLY A 166 -19.69 37.57 -30.50
N GLY A 167 -21.00 37.49 -30.60
CA GLY A 167 -21.92 37.79 -29.49
C GLY A 167 -21.84 36.75 -28.37
N VAL A 168 -22.09 37.19 -27.15
CA VAL A 168 -22.13 36.31 -25.96
C VAL A 168 -23.59 35.94 -25.69
N VAL A 169 -23.90 34.65 -25.68
CA VAL A 169 -25.18 34.07 -25.30
C VAL A 169 -25.11 33.63 -23.84
N LYS A 170 -26.06 34.06 -23.01
CA LYS A 170 -26.13 33.65 -21.62
C LYS A 170 -26.82 32.29 -21.51
N PRO A 171 -26.50 31.49 -20.49
CA PRO A 171 -27.22 30.26 -20.19
C PRO A 171 -28.73 30.56 -19.99
N GLY A 172 -29.59 29.86 -20.76
CA GLY A 172 -31.04 30.05 -20.72
C GLY A 172 -31.59 30.97 -21.79
N ASP A 173 -30.77 31.70 -22.55
CA ASP A 173 -31.24 32.52 -23.65
C ASP A 173 -31.68 31.68 -24.86
N THR A 174 -32.80 32.05 -25.47
CA THR A 174 -33.28 31.42 -26.72
C THR A 174 -32.43 31.87 -27.89
N VAL A 175 -31.80 30.95 -28.59
CA VAL A 175 -30.92 31.23 -29.74
C VAL A 175 -31.68 31.14 -31.06
N ILE A 176 -32.48 30.09 -31.24
CA ILE A 176 -33.24 29.79 -32.46
C ILE A 176 -34.56 29.13 -32.07
N ASP A 177 -35.65 29.53 -32.67
CA ASP A 177 -36.95 28.86 -32.57
C ASP A 177 -37.13 27.91 -33.76
N ILE A 178 -37.41 26.65 -33.47
CA ILE A 178 -37.62 25.60 -34.48
C ILE A 178 -39.05 25.08 -34.32
N VAL A 179 -39.77 25.04 -35.41
CA VAL A 179 -41.08 24.38 -35.49
C VAL A 179 -40.87 22.97 -36.00
N PRO A 180 -41.22 21.93 -35.21
CA PRO A 180 -41.07 20.54 -35.64
C PRO A 180 -41.93 20.28 -36.89
N GLY A 181 -41.34 19.55 -37.88
CA GLY A 181 -42.01 19.28 -39.15
C GLY A 181 -43.03 18.14 -39.13
N GLU A 182 -43.10 17.38 -38.04
CA GLU A 182 -43.94 16.17 -37.91
C GLU A 182 -44.97 16.23 -36.78
N ASP A 183 -45.43 17.43 -36.40
CA ASP A 183 -46.51 17.54 -35.41
C ASP A 183 -47.84 17.07 -36.01
N LYS A 184 -48.35 15.97 -35.50
CA LYS A 184 -49.74 15.55 -35.74
C LYS A 184 -50.62 16.53 -34.97
N LEU A 185 -51.42 17.29 -35.73
CA LEU A 185 -52.43 18.15 -35.15
C LEU A 185 -53.42 17.30 -34.35
N ILE A 186 -53.55 17.59 -33.09
CA ILE A 186 -54.58 17.00 -32.22
C ILE A 186 -55.67 18.07 -32.02
N VAL A 187 -56.88 17.70 -32.33
CA VAL A 187 -58.04 18.59 -32.08
C VAL A 187 -58.76 18.11 -30.83
N GLU A 188 -58.78 18.95 -29.83
CA GLU A 188 -59.49 18.69 -28.57
C GLU A 188 -60.89 19.38 -28.64
N ALA A 189 -61.93 18.59 -28.58
CA ALA A 189 -63.31 19.09 -28.64
C ALA A 189 -64.06 18.70 -27.35
N GLN A 190 -64.76 19.62 -26.74
CA GLN A 190 -65.66 19.37 -25.63
C GLN A 190 -67.04 18.94 -26.13
N LEU A 191 -67.43 17.73 -25.78
CA LEU A 191 -68.75 17.19 -26.09
C LEU A 191 -69.74 17.49 -24.94
N PRO A 192 -70.93 17.97 -25.23
CA PRO A 192 -72.01 18.05 -24.24
C PRO A 192 -72.32 16.64 -23.67
N THR A 193 -72.63 16.58 -22.38
CA THR A 193 -72.90 15.32 -21.67
C THR A 193 -74.11 14.52 -22.25
N GLN A 194 -74.97 15.21 -22.99
CA GLN A 194 -76.12 14.56 -23.65
C GLN A 194 -75.76 13.75 -24.89
N ASP A 195 -74.64 14.07 -25.53
CA ASP A 195 -74.21 13.45 -26.78
C ASP A 195 -73.12 12.35 -26.59
N ILE A 196 -72.72 12.14 -25.36
CA ILE A 196 -71.63 11.23 -25.06
C ILE A 196 -71.94 9.74 -25.41
N GLY A 197 -73.26 9.40 -25.43
CA GLY A 197 -73.69 8.08 -25.79
C GLY A 197 -73.62 7.74 -27.29
N TYR A 198 -73.41 8.74 -28.12
CA TYR A 198 -73.40 8.63 -29.60
C TYR A 198 -71.96 8.63 -30.17
N VAL A 199 -70.96 8.79 -29.34
CA VAL A 199 -69.53 8.87 -29.77
C VAL A 199 -68.76 7.65 -29.32
N GLN A 200 -68.09 7.01 -30.25
CA GLN A 200 -67.27 5.82 -30.00
C GLN A 200 -65.83 6.06 -30.44
N VAL A 201 -64.89 5.42 -29.75
CA VAL A 201 -63.47 5.49 -30.10
C VAL A 201 -63.27 4.88 -31.49
N GLY A 202 -62.61 5.63 -32.39
CA GLY A 202 -62.34 5.26 -33.80
C GLY A 202 -63.40 5.75 -34.79
N GLN A 203 -64.35 6.53 -34.36
CA GLN A 203 -65.38 7.16 -35.25
C GLN A 203 -64.76 8.24 -36.07
N GLU A 204 -65.13 8.33 -37.35
CA GLU A 204 -64.68 9.35 -38.28
C GLU A 204 -65.23 10.72 -37.94
N ALA A 205 -64.41 11.73 -37.77
CA ALA A 205 -64.80 13.07 -37.43
C ALA A 205 -64.51 14.07 -38.60
N ILE A 206 -65.50 14.85 -38.98
CA ILE A 206 -65.33 15.88 -40.01
C ILE A 206 -65.06 17.21 -39.32
N LEU A 207 -63.87 17.77 -39.54
CA LEU A 207 -63.52 19.13 -39.12
C LEU A 207 -63.87 20.12 -40.21
N LYS A 208 -64.77 21.05 -39.90
CA LYS A 208 -64.99 22.26 -40.74
C LYS A 208 -64.19 23.41 -40.15
N LEU A 209 -63.08 23.78 -40.84
CA LEU A 209 -62.29 24.95 -40.56
C LEU A 209 -62.95 26.23 -41.14
#